data_8cc12a9bb3ac6ab67c89541bb291dd36
#
_entry.id   8cc12a9bb3ac6ab67c89541bb291dd36
#
_cell.length_a   1.000
_cell.length_b   1.000
_cell.length_c   1.000
_cell.angle_alpha   90.00
_cell.angle_beta   90.00
_cell.angle_gamma   90.00
#
_symmetry.space_group_name_H-M   'P 1'
#
loop_
_entity.id
_entity.type
_entity.pdbx_description
1 polymer ?
#
loop_
_entity_poly.entity_id
_entity_poly.type
_entity_poly.pdbx_seq_one_letter_code
_entity_poly.pdbx_strand_id
1 'polypeptide(L)'
;MITKKVVALIAILTVLFFFLGLNPLGAADKEKYEEKFEKTESLARDGKVEIRNISGDVEVKTWDRNEVKIDARKISTASTMEKAKENAQKVTIEVYKEDGILKIETKYPKPSIKGLNVSISYSVMIPSQAAINARSVSGNVSVENIGGKAEANAVSGNVEIMKAGNGAKGESVSGDVTVVDVENGAYCKTVSGDIEARNISGNADLNCVSGDVIAENIRGDVEAETVSGSVKMMGISKADVVKGKALSGLVIYEGEINPNGRYTLDAHSGRVEMRIPSGSAFDFEASTFSGDINSEFEIVASGKLSKKKIKGSVNGGGADVMLKSFSGDIYLKKK
;
A
#
# COMPACT_ATOMS: atom_id res chain seq x y z
N MET A 1 37.96 12.01 -74.14
CA MET A 1 38.11 11.06 -73.05
C MET A 1 36.87 11.12 -72.22
N ILE A 2 36.16 10.02 -72.21
CA ILE A 2 34.71 9.91 -72.01
C ILE A 2 34.46 9.41 -70.60
N THR A 3 33.78 10.17 -69.81
CA THR A 3 33.24 9.70 -68.50
C THR A 3 31.77 9.34 -68.68
N LYS A 4 31.49 8.04 -68.55
CA LYS A 4 30.13 7.49 -68.62
C LYS A 4 29.46 7.67 -67.23
N LYS A 5 28.37 8.43 -67.20
CA LYS A 5 27.42 8.46 -66.13
C LYS A 5 26.56 7.21 -66.17
N VAL A 6 26.59 6.41 -65.15
CA VAL A 6 25.63 5.30 -64.91
C VAL A 6 24.44 5.86 -64.18
N VAL A 7 23.30 5.90 -64.87
CA VAL A 7 21.99 6.19 -64.27
C VAL A 7 21.42 4.86 -63.76
N ALA A 8 21.31 4.69 -62.46
CA ALA A 8 20.64 3.56 -61.86
C ALA A 8 19.13 3.81 -61.84
N LEU A 9 18.42 3.05 -62.64
CA LEU A 9 16.97 3.00 -62.69
C LEU A 9 16.48 2.13 -61.50
N ILE A 10 15.91 2.73 -60.46
CA ILE A 10 15.24 2.00 -59.35
C ILE A 10 13.83 1.66 -59.84
N ALA A 11 13.62 0.42 -60.21
CA ALA A 11 12.29 -0.13 -60.43
C ALA A 11 11.59 -0.38 -59.11
N ILE A 12 10.58 0.42 -58.79
CA ILE A 12 9.67 0.19 -57.66
C ILE A 12 8.74 -0.95 -58.04
N LEU A 13 9.00 -2.13 -57.49
CA LEU A 13 8.10 -3.29 -57.61
C LEU A 13 7.00 -3.13 -56.54
N THR A 14 5.86 -2.59 -56.93
CA THR A 14 4.65 -2.58 -56.10
C THR A 14 4.10 -3.99 -56.05
N VAL A 15 4.42 -4.74 -55.00
CA VAL A 15 3.77 -6.00 -54.64
C VAL A 15 2.43 -5.66 -54.00
N LEU A 16 1.37 -5.82 -54.78
CA LEU A 16 -0.01 -5.75 -54.29
C LEU A 16 -0.30 -7.00 -53.46
N PHE A 17 -0.10 -6.92 -52.16
CA PHE A 17 -0.59 -7.96 -51.24
C PHE A 17 -2.10 -7.86 -51.17
N PHE A 18 -2.77 -8.75 -51.89
CA PHE A 18 -4.16 -9.07 -51.62
C PHE A 18 -4.24 -9.74 -50.24
N PHE A 19 -4.49 -8.97 -49.18
CA PHE A 19 -4.94 -9.52 -47.94
C PHE A 19 -6.33 -10.08 -48.13
N LEU A 20 -6.41 -11.37 -48.47
CA LEU A 20 -7.59 -12.16 -48.15
C LEU A 20 -7.79 -12.05 -46.66
N GLY A 21 -8.79 -11.28 -46.25
CA GLY A 21 -9.22 -11.15 -44.88
C GLY A 21 -9.65 -12.52 -44.32
N LEU A 22 -8.69 -13.23 -43.77
CA LEU A 22 -8.99 -14.17 -42.70
C LEU A 22 -9.40 -13.29 -41.52
N ASN A 23 -10.70 -13.03 -41.40
CA ASN A 23 -11.25 -12.61 -40.10
C ASN A 23 -10.74 -13.64 -39.10
N PRO A 24 -9.95 -13.25 -38.07
CA PRO A 24 -9.71 -14.16 -36.96
C PRO A 24 -11.10 -14.53 -36.47
N LEU A 25 -11.37 -15.82 -36.30
CA LEU A 25 -12.59 -16.31 -35.67
C LEU A 25 -12.84 -15.43 -34.47
N GLY A 26 -13.89 -14.60 -34.55
CA GLY A 26 -14.17 -13.60 -33.54
C GLY A 26 -14.29 -14.29 -32.20
N ALA A 27 -13.53 -13.87 -31.23
CA ALA A 27 -13.89 -14.09 -29.85
C ALA A 27 -15.34 -13.59 -29.74
N ALA A 28 -16.30 -14.52 -29.62
CA ALA A 28 -17.69 -14.15 -29.53
C ALA A 28 -17.82 -13.07 -28.48
N ASP A 29 -18.32 -11.90 -28.87
CA ASP A 29 -18.53 -10.77 -27.95
C ASP A 29 -19.34 -11.30 -26.77
N LYS A 30 -18.77 -11.21 -25.58
CA LYS A 30 -19.43 -11.66 -24.37
C LYS A 30 -20.54 -10.68 -24.01
N GLU A 31 -21.75 -11.17 -23.89
CA GLU A 31 -22.87 -10.38 -23.43
C GLU A 31 -22.75 -10.03 -21.94
N LYS A 32 -23.14 -8.82 -21.59
CA LYS A 32 -23.05 -8.26 -20.25
C LYS A 32 -24.44 -7.99 -19.70
N TYR A 33 -24.81 -8.68 -18.62
CA TYR A 33 -26.02 -8.43 -17.83
C TYR A 33 -25.66 -7.63 -16.59
N GLU A 34 -26.43 -6.60 -16.28
CA GLU A 34 -26.25 -5.73 -15.13
C GLU A 34 -27.51 -5.68 -14.27
N GLU A 35 -27.34 -5.78 -12.95
CA GLU A 35 -28.40 -5.70 -11.95
C GLU A 35 -27.97 -4.76 -10.81
N LYS A 36 -28.87 -3.90 -10.36
CA LYS A 36 -28.69 -3.05 -9.20
C LYS A 36 -29.33 -3.67 -7.97
N PHE A 37 -28.66 -3.52 -6.85
CA PHE A 37 -29.17 -3.87 -5.52
C PHE A 37 -29.06 -2.66 -4.63
N GLU A 38 -30.17 -2.30 -3.98
CA GLU A 38 -30.22 -1.19 -3.03
C GLU A 38 -30.88 -1.67 -1.75
N LYS A 39 -30.27 -1.37 -0.60
CA LYS A 39 -30.83 -1.67 0.73
C LYS A 39 -30.40 -0.64 1.75
N THR A 40 -31.30 -0.32 2.67
CA THR A 40 -30.99 0.54 3.82
C THR A 40 -31.29 -0.23 5.11
N GLU A 41 -30.35 -0.21 6.06
CA GLU A 41 -30.46 -0.86 7.36
C GLU A 41 -30.14 0.12 8.47
N SER A 42 -30.92 0.11 9.55
CA SER A 42 -30.61 0.94 10.71
C SER A 42 -29.33 0.49 11.41
N LEU A 43 -28.47 1.41 11.81
CA LEU A 43 -27.26 1.13 12.58
C LEU A 43 -27.02 2.26 13.58
N ALA A 44 -26.59 1.95 14.80
CA ALA A 44 -26.17 2.96 15.78
C ALA A 44 -25.00 3.79 15.21
N ARG A 45 -24.85 5.01 15.69
CA ARG A 45 -23.82 5.96 15.21
C ARG A 45 -22.39 5.38 15.31
N ASP A 46 -22.11 4.63 16.37
CA ASP A 46 -20.86 3.95 16.71
C ASP A 46 -20.90 2.44 16.41
N GLY A 47 -21.86 2.01 15.59
CA GLY A 47 -22.05 0.60 15.25
C GLY A 47 -20.91 0.04 14.40
N LYS A 48 -20.97 -1.25 14.12
CA LYS A 48 -19.95 -1.93 13.32
C LYS A 48 -20.53 -2.48 12.04
N VAL A 49 -19.77 -2.33 10.94
CA VAL A 49 -20.11 -2.89 9.63
C VAL A 49 -18.99 -3.82 9.18
N GLU A 50 -19.36 -4.96 8.66
CA GLU A 50 -18.45 -5.89 8.00
C GLU A 50 -18.91 -6.14 6.57
N ILE A 51 -18.01 -5.94 5.61
CA ILE A 51 -18.25 -6.20 4.18
C ILE A 51 -17.30 -7.28 3.71
N ARG A 52 -17.84 -8.35 3.11
CA ARG A 52 -17.07 -9.44 2.51
C ARG A 52 -17.45 -9.59 1.05
N ASN A 53 -16.57 -9.14 0.19
CA ASN A 53 -16.71 -9.30 -1.26
C ASN A 53 -15.72 -10.34 -1.81
N ILE A 54 -16.05 -10.90 -2.97
CA ILE A 54 -15.16 -11.83 -3.68
C ILE A 54 -14.62 -11.18 -4.96
N SER A 55 -15.48 -10.51 -5.74
CA SER A 55 -15.07 -9.88 -6.98
C SER A 55 -15.79 -8.55 -7.18
N GLY A 56 -15.04 -7.51 -7.47
CA GLY A 56 -15.47 -6.13 -7.62
C GLY A 56 -15.02 -5.24 -6.47
N ASP A 57 -15.08 -3.95 -6.67
CA ASP A 57 -14.59 -2.94 -5.74
C ASP A 57 -15.54 -2.73 -4.56
N VAL A 58 -14.97 -2.29 -3.44
CA VAL A 58 -15.72 -1.90 -2.23
C VAL A 58 -15.34 -0.48 -1.87
N GLU A 59 -16.28 0.44 -2.00
CA GLU A 59 -16.15 1.84 -1.59
C GLU A 59 -17.03 2.08 -0.37
N VAL A 60 -16.43 2.62 0.72
CA VAL A 60 -17.13 2.95 1.96
C VAL A 60 -16.89 4.40 2.31
N LYS A 61 -17.98 5.14 2.47
CA LYS A 61 -17.99 6.55 2.93
C LYS A 61 -18.91 6.72 4.10
N THR A 62 -18.84 7.86 4.74
CA THR A 62 -19.72 8.17 5.87
C THR A 62 -20.73 9.26 5.56
N TRP A 63 -21.81 9.25 6.34
CA TRP A 63 -22.81 10.30 6.37
C TRP A 63 -23.30 10.54 7.80
N ASP A 64 -24.11 11.58 7.95
CA ASP A 64 -24.63 11.93 9.28
C ASP A 64 -26.04 11.35 9.53
N ARG A 65 -26.20 10.03 9.30
CA ARG A 65 -27.44 9.28 9.56
C ARG A 65 -27.14 8.01 10.32
N ASN A 66 -28.07 7.58 11.19
CA ASN A 66 -27.97 6.32 11.95
C ASN A 66 -28.47 5.12 11.12
N GLU A 67 -28.03 5.00 9.91
CA GLU A 67 -28.39 3.94 8.97
C GLU A 67 -27.23 3.67 8.01
N VAL A 68 -27.21 2.48 7.45
CA VAL A 68 -26.28 2.05 6.40
C VAL A 68 -27.04 1.95 5.10
N LYS A 69 -26.65 2.74 4.10
CA LYS A 69 -27.15 2.62 2.73
C LYS A 69 -26.18 1.79 1.91
N ILE A 70 -26.69 0.75 1.27
CA ILE A 70 -25.94 -0.21 0.48
C ILE A 70 -26.42 -0.08 -0.96
N ASP A 71 -25.58 0.43 -1.83
CA ASP A 71 -25.76 0.42 -3.28
C ASP A 71 -24.77 -0.60 -3.87
N ALA A 72 -25.26 -1.58 -4.60
CA ALA A 72 -24.39 -2.55 -5.25
C ALA A 72 -24.76 -2.74 -6.72
N ARG A 73 -23.73 -2.88 -7.54
CA ARG A 73 -23.83 -3.13 -8.97
C ARG A 73 -23.28 -4.50 -9.29
N LYS A 74 -24.15 -5.43 -9.65
CA LYS A 74 -23.78 -6.79 -10.06
C LYS A 74 -23.65 -6.84 -11.58
N ILE A 75 -22.53 -7.31 -12.06
CA ILE A 75 -22.23 -7.49 -13.48
C ILE A 75 -21.91 -8.95 -13.72
N SER A 76 -22.62 -9.55 -14.68
CA SER A 76 -22.36 -10.90 -15.16
C SER A 76 -22.03 -10.90 -16.64
N THR A 77 -21.03 -11.66 -17.04
CA THR A 77 -20.59 -11.75 -18.43
C THR A 77 -20.59 -13.21 -18.89
N ALA A 78 -21.26 -13.49 -20.01
CA ALA A 78 -21.34 -14.82 -20.59
C ALA A 78 -21.45 -14.77 -22.13
N SER A 79 -21.52 -15.94 -22.79
CA SER A 79 -21.65 -16.04 -24.25
C SER A 79 -23.02 -15.59 -24.78
N THR A 80 -24.05 -15.58 -23.95
CA THR A 80 -25.39 -15.06 -24.28
C THR A 80 -25.95 -14.28 -23.09
N MET A 81 -26.92 -13.39 -23.38
CA MET A 81 -27.59 -12.58 -22.35
C MET A 81 -28.36 -13.48 -21.36
N GLU A 82 -29.04 -14.52 -21.82
CA GLU A 82 -29.77 -15.46 -20.95
C GLU A 82 -28.80 -16.12 -19.95
N LYS A 83 -27.65 -16.60 -20.44
CA LYS A 83 -26.66 -17.23 -19.58
C LYS A 83 -25.99 -16.23 -18.62
N ALA A 84 -25.77 -14.98 -19.06
CA ALA A 84 -25.29 -13.91 -18.17
C ALA A 84 -26.30 -13.65 -17.05
N LYS A 85 -27.59 -13.56 -17.36
CA LYS A 85 -28.67 -13.40 -16.38
C LYS A 85 -28.78 -14.60 -15.43
N GLU A 86 -28.75 -15.82 -15.96
CA GLU A 86 -28.76 -17.05 -15.14
C GLU A 86 -27.54 -17.10 -14.18
N ASN A 87 -26.37 -16.71 -14.65
CA ASN A 87 -25.16 -16.64 -13.83
C ASN A 87 -25.27 -15.58 -12.73
N ALA A 88 -25.85 -14.42 -13.03
CA ALA A 88 -26.07 -13.35 -12.04
C ALA A 88 -26.97 -13.83 -10.88
N GLN A 89 -27.99 -14.67 -11.16
CA GLN A 89 -28.89 -15.21 -10.15
C GLN A 89 -28.22 -16.21 -9.19
N LYS A 90 -27.10 -16.82 -9.60
CA LYS A 90 -26.34 -17.77 -8.76
C LYS A 90 -25.49 -17.08 -7.69
N VAL A 91 -25.28 -15.76 -7.80
CA VAL A 91 -24.50 -14.98 -6.85
C VAL A 91 -25.45 -14.05 -6.10
N THR A 92 -25.47 -14.15 -4.78
CA THR A 92 -26.41 -13.41 -3.93
C THR A 92 -25.67 -12.43 -3.01
N ILE A 93 -26.37 -11.37 -2.64
CA ILE A 93 -25.96 -10.41 -1.61
C ILE A 93 -26.79 -10.71 -0.36
N GLU A 94 -26.14 -11.06 0.72
CA GLU A 94 -26.76 -11.24 2.03
C GLU A 94 -26.45 -10.06 2.93
N VAL A 95 -27.49 -9.51 3.56
CA VAL A 95 -27.38 -8.41 4.52
C VAL A 95 -28.16 -8.78 5.77
N TYR A 96 -27.43 -8.95 6.87
CA TYR A 96 -28.00 -9.40 8.14
C TYR A 96 -27.21 -8.85 9.33
N LYS A 97 -27.80 -8.90 10.53
CA LYS A 97 -27.15 -8.54 11.77
C LYS A 97 -26.81 -9.78 12.58
N GLU A 98 -25.59 -9.86 13.04
CA GLU A 98 -25.09 -10.92 13.92
C GLU A 98 -24.15 -10.30 14.97
N ASP A 99 -24.34 -10.61 16.23
CA ASP A 99 -23.53 -10.12 17.35
C ASP A 99 -23.37 -8.56 17.38
N GLY A 100 -24.41 -7.84 16.99
CA GLY A 100 -24.40 -6.38 16.92
C GLY A 100 -23.65 -5.79 15.73
N ILE A 101 -23.15 -6.61 14.81
CA ILE A 101 -22.44 -6.22 13.59
C ILE A 101 -23.40 -6.34 12.41
N LEU A 102 -23.47 -5.30 11.57
CA LEU A 102 -24.16 -5.38 10.29
C LEU A 102 -23.19 -6.03 9.27
N LYS A 103 -23.55 -7.20 8.77
CA LYS A 103 -22.77 -7.96 7.78
C LYS A 103 -23.36 -7.84 6.40
N ILE A 104 -22.52 -7.56 5.43
CA ILE A 104 -22.82 -7.49 4.00
C ILE A 104 -21.89 -8.49 3.30
N GLU A 105 -22.45 -9.55 2.76
CA GLU A 105 -21.66 -10.65 2.20
C GLU A 105 -22.09 -11.01 0.78
N THR A 106 -21.12 -11.12 -0.11
CA THR A 106 -21.32 -11.74 -1.43
C THR A 106 -21.17 -13.25 -1.32
N LYS A 107 -22.21 -14.01 -1.69
CA LYS A 107 -22.21 -15.47 -1.69
C LYS A 107 -22.16 -16.01 -3.12
N TYR A 108 -21.15 -16.80 -3.38
CA TYR A 108 -21.02 -17.59 -4.61
C TYR A 108 -21.43 -19.04 -4.36
N PRO A 109 -21.91 -19.78 -5.39
CA PRO A 109 -22.31 -21.17 -5.25
C PRO A 109 -21.12 -22.06 -4.85
N LYS A 110 -21.41 -23.06 -4.03
CA LYS A 110 -20.46 -24.12 -3.66
C LYS A 110 -21.03 -25.48 -4.15
N PRO A 111 -20.27 -26.31 -4.89
CA PRO A 111 -18.91 -26.05 -5.40
C PRO A 111 -18.87 -24.92 -6.43
N SER A 112 -17.67 -24.36 -6.64
CA SER A 112 -17.50 -23.28 -7.62
C SER A 112 -17.84 -23.74 -9.04
N ILE A 113 -18.54 -22.90 -9.78
CA ILE A 113 -18.96 -23.20 -11.16
C ILE A 113 -17.90 -22.65 -12.11
N LYS A 114 -17.31 -23.53 -12.92
CA LYS A 114 -16.33 -23.13 -13.94
C LYS A 114 -16.96 -22.17 -14.94
N GLY A 115 -16.29 -21.04 -15.18
CA GLY A 115 -16.75 -20.01 -16.13
C GLY A 115 -17.85 -19.09 -15.60
N LEU A 116 -18.16 -19.14 -14.31
CA LEU A 116 -19.02 -18.16 -13.66
C LEU A 116 -18.25 -16.84 -13.52
N ASN A 117 -18.59 -15.87 -14.37
CA ASN A 117 -17.98 -14.54 -14.37
C ASN A 117 -19.01 -13.51 -13.91
N VAL A 118 -19.04 -13.28 -12.61
CA VAL A 118 -19.93 -12.31 -11.94
C VAL A 118 -19.09 -11.47 -10.99
N SER A 119 -19.23 -10.17 -11.04
CA SER A 119 -18.62 -9.24 -10.09
C SER A 119 -19.68 -8.37 -9.43
N ILE A 120 -19.46 -7.97 -8.19
CA ILE A 120 -20.34 -7.08 -7.45
C ILE A 120 -19.47 -5.94 -6.87
N SER A 121 -19.70 -4.73 -7.35
CA SER A 121 -19.07 -3.55 -6.77
C SER A 121 -20.05 -2.87 -5.81
N TYR A 122 -19.55 -2.51 -4.63
CA TYR A 122 -20.32 -1.88 -3.56
C TYR A 122 -19.94 -0.42 -3.39
N SER A 123 -20.96 0.43 -3.19
CA SER A 123 -20.83 1.78 -2.65
C SER A 123 -21.69 1.86 -1.40
N VAL A 124 -21.06 2.00 -0.24
CA VAL A 124 -21.74 1.89 1.06
C VAL A 124 -21.55 3.15 1.87
N MET A 125 -22.65 3.74 2.33
CA MET A 125 -22.65 4.87 3.25
C MET A 125 -22.95 4.36 4.65
N ILE A 126 -22.07 4.65 5.61
CA ILE A 126 -22.20 4.22 7.01
C ILE A 126 -22.26 5.44 7.95
N PRO A 127 -22.75 5.30 9.20
CA PRO A 127 -22.72 6.40 10.17
C PRO A 127 -21.28 6.88 10.43
N SER A 128 -21.11 8.18 10.64
CA SER A 128 -19.79 8.84 10.70
C SER A 128 -18.84 8.32 11.80
N GLN A 129 -19.38 7.79 12.89
CA GLN A 129 -18.59 7.23 14.01
C GLN A 129 -18.50 5.68 13.99
N ALA A 130 -19.12 5.05 13.00
CA ALA A 130 -19.10 3.59 12.89
C ALA A 130 -17.70 3.05 12.60
N ALA A 131 -17.44 1.81 13.05
CA ALA A 131 -16.25 1.07 12.65
C ALA A 131 -16.55 0.20 11.42
N ILE A 132 -15.56 0.03 10.56
CA ILE A 132 -15.67 -0.74 9.33
C ILE A 132 -14.59 -1.81 9.22
N ASN A 133 -14.97 -3.00 8.74
CA ASN A 133 -14.06 -4.01 8.23
C ASN A 133 -14.51 -4.40 6.82
N ALA A 134 -13.82 -3.89 5.81
CA ALA A 134 -14.12 -4.13 4.40
C ALA A 134 -13.08 -5.06 3.77
N ARG A 135 -13.56 -6.10 3.07
CA ARG A 135 -12.69 -7.10 2.43
C ARG A 135 -13.13 -7.40 1.01
N SER A 136 -12.18 -7.49 0.09
CA SER A 136 -12.38 -8.02 -1.26
C SER A 136 -11.30 -9.05 -1.60
N VAL A 137 -11.65 -10.10 -2.34
CA VAL A 137 -10.63 -11.01 -2.87
C VAL A 137 -10.07 -10.45 -4.17
N SER A 138 -10.91 -9.94 -5.06
CA SER A 138 -10.47 -9.34 -6.33
C SER A 138 -11.23 -8.04 -6.58
N GLY A 139 -10.56 -6.94 -6.35
CA GLY A 139 -11.06 -5.57 -6.45
C GLY A 139 -10.46 -4.69 -5.37
N ASN A 140 -10.50 -3.39 -5.60
CA ASN A 140 -9.98 -2.39 -4.68
C ASN A 140 -10.91 -2.20 -3.48
N VAL A 141 -10.33 -1.81 -2.35
CA VAL A 141 -11.08 -1.45 -1.15
C VAL A 141 -10.71 -0.04 -0.75
N SER A 142 -11.67 0.88 -0.81
CA SER A 142 -11.50 2.28 -0.41
C SER A 142 -12.43 2.62 0.75
N VAL A 143 -11.88 3.24 1.79
CA VAL A 143 -12.58 3.62 3.02
C VAL A 143 -12.25 5.06 3.35
N GLU A 144 -13.26 5.92 3.47
CA GLU A 144 -13.07 7.35 3.61
C GLU A 144 -13.92 7.98 4.73
N ASN A 145 -13.30 8.90 5.48
CA ASN A 145 -13.95 9.75 6.52
C ASN A 145 -14.55 8.96 7.70
N ILE A 146 -13.90 7.90 8.16
CA ILE A 146 -14.39 7.04 9.25
C ILE A 146 -13.99 7.61 10.61
N GLY A 147 -14.94 7.95 11.47
CA GLY A 147 -14.67 8.39 12.84
C GLY A 147 -14.27 7.22 13.77
N GLY A 148 -14.76 6.02 13.52
CA GLY A 148 -14.36 4.79 14.21
C GLY A 148 -13.07 4.17 13.64
N LYS A 149 -12.85 2.89 13.95
CA LYS A 149 -11.71 2.11 13.41
C LYS A 149 -11.98 1.70 11.95
N ALA A 150 -10.99 1.89 11.08
CA ALA A 150 -11.04 1.48 9.68
C ALA A 150 -10.13 0.27 9.41
N GLU A 151 -10.69 -0.84 8.96
CA GLU A 151 -9.96 -2.01 8.49
C GLU A 151 -10.33 -2.32 7.04
N ALA A 152 -9.34 -2.36 6.16
CA ALA A 152 -9.52 -2.66 4.74
C ALA A 152 -8.52 -3.72 4.28
N ASN A 153 -9.01 -4.75 3.56
CA ASN A 153 -8.20 -5.88 3.16
C ASN A 153 -8.51 -6.28 1.70
N ALA A 154 -7.48 -6.50 0.91
CA ALA A 154 -7.59 -7.05 -0.44
C ALA A 154 -6.65 -8.25 -0.63
N VAL A 155 -7.01 -9.19 -1.52
CA VAL A 155 -6.04 -10.20 -1.98
C VAL A 155 -5.40 -9.74 -3.29
N SER A 156 -6.21 -9.33 -4.26
CA SER A 156 -5.75 -8.71 -5.50
C SER A 156 -6.50 -7.41 -5.69
N GLY A 157 -5.85 -6.30 -5.43
CA GLY A 157 -6.38 -4.95 -5.50
C GLY A 157 -5.71 -4.04 -4.49
N ASN A 158 -5.84 -2.76 -4.71
CA ASN A 158 -5.30 -1.73 -3.83
C ASN A 158 -6.21 -1.51 -2.62
N VAL A 159 -5.60 -1.13 -1.52
CA VAL A 159 -6.29 -0.73 -0.29
C VAL A 159 -6.00 0.74 -0.03
N GLU A 160 -7.04 1.52 0.16
CA GLU A 160 -6.95 2.94 0.47
C GLU A 160 -7.79 3.27 1.70
N ILE A 161 -7.18 3.88 2.70
CA ILE A 161 -7.88 4.40 3.89
C ILE A 161 -7.52 5.87 4.05
N MET A 162 -8.53 6.72 3.98
CA MET A 162 -8.37 8.17 4.12
C MET A 162 -9.23 8.69 5.26
N LYS A 163 -8.61 9.42 6.17
CA LYS A 163 -9.27 10.08 7.32
C LYS A 163 -9.98 9.08 8.24
N ALA A 164 -9.20 8.36 9.05
CA ALA A 164 -9.72 7.49 10.10
C ALA A 164 -9.42 8.06 11.49
N GLY A 165 -10.46 8.22 12.32
CA GLY A 165 -10.35 8.86 13.63
C GLY A 165 -9.90 7.92 14.76
N ASN A 166 -9.96 6.59 14.56
CA ASN A 166 -9.62 5.63 15.62
C ASN A 166 -8.78 4.45 15.13
N GLY A 167 -7.71 4.78 14.41
CA GLY A 167 -6.77 3.82 13.87
C GLY A 167 -7.17 3.24 12.52
N ALA A 168 -6.16 2.89 11.73
CA ALA A 168 -6.31 2.27 10.43
C ALA A 168 -5.53 0.96 10.32
N LYS A 169 -6.12 -0.03 9.65
CA LYS A 169 -5.45 -1.27 9.27
C LYS A 169 -5.69 -1.55 7.80
N GLY A 170 -4.63 -1.48 6.99
CA GLY A 170 -4.65 -1.77 5.56
C GLY A 170 -3.81 -3.00 5.23
N GLU A 171 -4.38 -4.01 4.56
CA GLU A 171 -3.62 -5.19 4.13
C GLU A 171 -3.94 -5.57 2.69
N SER A 172 -2.91 -5.84 1.89
CA SER A 172 -3.05 -6.44 0.56
C SER A 172 -2.08 -7.62 0.37
N VAL A 173 -2.38 -8.52 -0.54
CA VAL A 173 -1.40 -9.51 -1.00
C VAL A 173 -0.73 -9.02 -2.30
N SER A 174 -1.53 -8.56 -3.26
CA SER A 174 -1.04 -8.00 -4.51
C SER A 174 -1.76 -6.69 -4.80
N GLY A 175 -1.13 -5.61 -4.46
CA GLY A 175 -1.62 -4.25 -4.60
C GLY A 175 -1.03 -3.33 -3.54
N ASP A 176 -1.15 -2.04 -3.78
CA ASP A 176 -0.63 -1.01 -2.91
C ASP A 176 -1.54 -0.79 -1.70
N VAL A 177 -0.93 -0.33 -0.61
CA VAL A 177 -1.65 0.06 0.61
C VAL A 177 -1.35 1.51 0.91
N THR A 178 -2.36 2.36 0.79
CA THR A 178 -2.28 3.80 1.07
C THR A 178 -3.12 4.15 2.28
N VAL A 179 -2.51 4.78 3.27
CA VAL A 179 -3.18 5.23 4.51
C VAL A 179 -2.81 6.67 4.79
N VAL A 180 -3.80 7.56 4.82
CA VAL A 180 -3.59 9.01 4.93
C VAL A 180 -4.54 9.64 5.96
N ASP A 181 -4.03 10.62 6.74
CA ASP A 181 -4.78 11.41 7.72
C ASP A 181 -5.46 10.55 8.80
N VAL A 182 -4.67 9.78 9.53
CA VAL A 182 -5.17 8.83 10.54
C VAL A 182 -4.77 9.23 11.95
N GLU A 183 -5.73 9.14 12.88
CA GLU A 183 -5.49 9.27 14.32
C GLU A 183 -5.40 7.88 14.97
N ASN A 184 -4.66 7.80 16.08
CA ASN A 184 -4.46 6.57 16.88
C ASN A 184 -3.72 5.43 16.15
N GLY A 185 -2.88 5.80 15.17
CA GLY A 185 -1.91 4.90 14.55
C GLY A 185 -2.41 4.13 13.32
N ALA A 186 -1.43 3.56 12.60
CA ALA A 186 -1.65 2.80 11.39
C ALA A 186 -0.86 1.49 11.38
N TYR A 187 -1.51 0.44 10.88
CA TYR A 187 -0.88 -0.83 10.54
C TYR A 187 -1.08 -1.11 9.04
N CYS A 188 0.00 -1.24 8.29
CA CYS A 188 -0.05 -1.51 6.86
C CYS A 188 0.80 -2.74 6.50
N LYS A 189 0.25 -3.60 5.66
CA LYS A 189 0.97 -4.77 5.18
C LYS A 189 0.65 -5.09 3.73
N THR A 190 1.70 -5.35 2.93
CA THR A 190 1.53 -5.93 1.59
C THR A 190 2.62 -6.97 1.30
N VAL A 191 2.33 -7.89 0.38
CA VAL A 191 3.35 -8.82 -0.11
C VAL A 191 3.98 -8.28 -1.40
N SER A 192 3.17 -7.81 -2.34
CA SER A 192 3.64 -7.21 -3.60
C SER A 192 2.86 -5.95 -3.87
N GLY A 193 3.53 -4.83 -3.81
CA GLY A 193 3.02 -3.48 -3.94
C GLY A 193 3.69 -2.54 -2.94
N ASP A 194 3.44 -1.27 -3.03
CA ASP A 194 4.04 -0.25 -2.18
C ASP A 194 3.15 0.04 -0.96
N ILE A 195 3.78 0.50 0.12
CA ILE A 195 3.09 1.04 1.30
C ILE A 195 3.35 2.52 1.39
N GLU A 196 2.28 3.29 1.52
CA GLU A 196 2.33 4.72 1.73
C GLU A 196 1.49 5.10 2.96
N ALA A 197 2.14 5.57 4.03
CA ALA A 197 1.50 6.06 5.24
C ALA A 197 1.85 7.53 5.45
N ARG A 198 0.85 8.42 5.43
CA ARG A 198 1.04 9.87 5.55
C ARG A 198 0.15 10.48 6.61
N ASN A 199 0.69 11.49 7.32
CA ASN A 199 -0.05 12.28 8.31
C ASN A 199 -0.70 11.39 9.39
N ILE A 200 0.09 10.53 10.02
CA ILE A 200 -0.39 9.62 11.06
C ILE A 200 -0.12 10.23 12.46
N SER A 201 -1.16 10.36 13.25
CA SER A 201 -1.07 10.68 14.68
C SER A 201 -1.11 9.39 15.48
N GLY A 202 0.02 8.98 16.05
CA GLY A 202 0.21 7.68 16.71
C GLY A 202 1.26 6.83 15.99
N ASN A 203 1.40 5.59 16.43
CA ASN A 203 2.44 4.70 15.93
C ASN A 203 2.11 4.15 14.53
N ALA A 204 3.15 3.90 13.73
CA ALA A 204 3.02 3.28 12.41
C ALA A 204 3.85 2.00 12.32
N ASP A 205 3.21 0.90 11.94
CA ASP A 205 3.83 -0.40 11.69
C ASP A 205 3.59 -0.79 10.23
N LEU A 206 4.66 -0.77 9.41
CA LEU A 206 4.60 -0.83 7.96
C LEU A 206 5.47 -1.98 7.44
N ASN A 207 4.84 -3.02 6.92
CA ASN A 207 5.51 -4.26 6.52
C ASN A 207 5.26 -4.60 5.06
N CYS A 208 6.32 -4.60 4.25
CA CYS A 208 6.29 -4.98 2.85
C CYS A 208 7.23 -6.17 2.58
N VAL A 209 6.93 -6.99 1.58
CA VAL A 209 7.90 -7.99 1.10
C VAL A 209 8.57 -7.50 -0.18
N SER A 210 7.81 -7.07 -1.18
CA SER A 210 8.35 -6.56 -2.45
C SER A 210 7.65 -5.26 -2.83
N GLY A 211 8.34 -4.16 -2.65
CA GLY A 211 7.89 -2.79 -2.88
C GLY A 211 8.55 -1.81 -1.91
N ASP A 212 8.34 -0.56 -2.14
CA ASP A 212 8.83 0.53 -1.30
C ASP A 212 7.88 0.80 -0.12
N VAL A 213 8.45 1.24 1.00
CA VAL A 213 7.71 1.70 2.18
C VAL A 213 8.00 3.17 2.42
N ILE A 214 6.97 4.00 2.37
CA ILE A 214 7.04 5.44 2.60
C ILE A 214 6.22 5.79 3.84
N ALA A 215 6.89 6.32 4.87
CA ALA A 215 6.29 6.89 6.07
C ALA A 215 6.57 8.39 6.09
N GLU A 216 5.54 9.21 6.01
CA GLU A 216 5.68 10.66 5.95
C GLU A 216 4.80 11.37 6.98
N ASN A 217 5.39 12.32 7.72
CA ASN A 217 4.69 13.12 8.74
C ASN A 217 4.02 12.25 9.82
N ILE A 218 4.77 11.34 10.43
CA ILE A 218 4.27 10.49 11.52
C ILE A 218 4.61 11.12 12.87
N ARG A 219 3.65 11.16 13.77
CA ARG A 219 3.80 11.69 15.15
C ARG A 219 3.68 10.56 16.16
N GLY A 220 4.70 9.75 16.29
CA GLY A 220 4.78 8.55 17.14
C GLY A 220 5.87 7.62 16.67
N ASP A 221 5.94 6.44 17.25
CA ASP A 221 6.91 5.43 16.89
C ASP A 221 6.67 4.88 15.49
N VAL A 222 7.77 4.56 14.78
CA VAL A 222 7.69 4.02 13.41
C VAL A 222 8.53 2.75 13.31
N GLU A 223 7.90 1.67 12.89
CA GLU A 223 8.56 0.47 12.41
C GLU A 223 8.22 0.26 10.92
N ALA A 224 9.22 0.30 10.05
CA ALA A 224 9.06 0.19 8.61
C ALA A 224 10.05 -0.83 8.05
N GLU A 225 9.56 -1.92 7.48
CA GLU A 225 10.38 -3.01 6.98
C GLU A 225 10.01 -3.43 5.55
N THR A 226 11.03 -3.74 4.74
CA THR A 226 10.84 -4.39 3.43
C THR A 226 11.93 -5.44 3.19
N VAL A 227 11.62 -6.44 2.38
CA VAL A 227 12.64 -7.41 1.92
C VAL A 227 13.28 -6.89 0.63
N SER A 228 12.51 -6.53 -0.37
CA SER A 228 13.00 -5.97 -1.64
C SER A 228 12.33 -4.65 -1.93
N GLY A 229 13.07 -3.58 -1.82
CA GLY A 229 12.61 -2.20 -1.98
C GLY A 229 13.29 -1.28 -0.98
N SER A 230 12.87 -0.05 -0.93
CA SER A 230 13.44 0.97 -0.05
C SER A 230 12.47 1.35 1.06
N VAL A 231 13.02 1.71 2.20
CA VAL A 231 12.29 2.30 3.33
C VAL A 231 12.66 3.79 3.40
N LYS A 232 11.66 4.65 3.34
CA LYS A 232 11.81 6.10 3.45
C LYS A 232 10.92 6.63 4.57
N MET A 233 11.52 7.20 5.60
CA MET A 233 10.84 7.78 6.75
C MET A 233 11.19 9.28 6.81
N MET A 234 10.21 10.15 6.57
CA MET A 234 10.36 11.58 6.45
C MET A 234 9.41 12.33 7.39
N GLY A 235 9.88 13.40 8.02
CA GLY A 235 9.04 14.20 8.91
C GLY A 235 8.56 13.47 10.16
N ILE A 236 9.33 12.50 10.66
CA ILE A 236 8.98 11.76 11.87
C ILE A 236 9.24 12.64 13.09
N SER A 237 8.28 12.69 13.99
CA SER A 237 8.35 13.53 15.19
C SER A 237 7.72 12.83 16.40
N LYS A 238 8.13 13.22 17.62
CA LYS A 238 7.67 12.63 18.88
C LYS A 238 7.83 11.11 18.99
N ALA A 239 8.77 10.53 18.24
CA ALA A 239 9.06 9.11 18.29
C ALA A 239 10.06 8.81 19.41
N ASP A 240 9.76 7.79 20.23
CA ASP A 240 10.72 7.18 21.16
C ASP A 240 11.49 6.05 20.48
N VAL A 241 10.86 5.38 19.53
CA VAL A 241 11.45 4.29 18.76
C VAL A 241 11.21 4.47 17.26
N VAL A 242 12.31 4.47 16.50
CA VAL A 242 12.26 4.42 15.03
C VAL A 242 13.10 3.23 14.56
N LYS A 243 12.48 2.38 13.76
CA LYS A 243 13.14 1.21 13.18
C LYS A 243 12.86 1.17 11.67
N GLY A 244 13.91 1.26 10.88
CA GLY A 244 13.86 1.11 9.43
C GLY A 244 14.71 -0.08 9.00
N LYS A 245 14.15 -1.01 8.21
CA LYS A 245 14.88 -2.20 7.77
C LYS A 245 14.60 -2.55 6.32
N ALA A 246 15.66 -2.77 5.56
CA ALA A 246 15.58 -3.31 4.21
C ALA A 246 16.58 -4.47 4.04
N LEU A 247 16.15 -5.61 3.49
CA LEU A 247 17.11 -6.64 3.15
C LEU A 247 17.86 -6.24 1.87
N SER A 248 17.15 -5.75 0.86
CA SER A 248 17.73 -5.28 -0.39
C SER A 248 17.11 -3.95 -0.80
N GLY A 249 17.84 -2.85 -0.64
CA GLY A 249 17.40 -1.49 -0.96
C GLY A 249 17.93 -0.44 0.01
N LEU A 250 17.37 0.76 -0.07
CA LEU A 250 17.79 1.91 0.72
C LEU A 250 16.99 2.00 2.01
N VAL A 251 17.64 2.44 3.10
CA VAL A 251 16.94 2.87 4.31
C VAL A 251 17.28 4.33 4.57
N ILE A 252 16.29 5.20 4.48
CA ILE A 252 16.44 6.64 4.64
C ILE A 252 15.56 7.12 5.79
N TYR A 253 16.16 7.87 6.72
CA TYR A 253 15.46 8.62 7.76
C TYR A 253 15.75 10.10 7.60
N GLU A 254 14.72 10.90 7.62
CA GLU A 254 14.82 12.36 7.68
C GLU A 254 13.83 12.91 8.70
N GLY A 255 14.32 13.45 9.82
CA GLY A 255 13.44 13.92 10.88
C GLY A 255 14.21 14.52 12.06
N GLU A 256 13.45 14.81 13.11
CA GLU A 256 13.99 15.17 14.42
C GLU A 256 14.33 13.91 15.21
N ILE A 257 15.22 14.02 16.19
CA ILE A 257 15.47 12.94 17.16
C ILE A 257 15.06 13.40 18.57
N ASN A 258 14.32 12.51 19.25
CA ASN A 258 14.03 12.67 20.67
C ASN A 258 15.31 12.35 21.47
N PRO A 259 15.75 13.20 22.40
CA PRO A 259 16.98 12.97 23.17
C PRO A 259 17.05 11.63 23.92
N ASN A 260 15.92 11.02 24.23
CA ASN A 260 15.84 9.73 24.90
C ASN A 260 15.39 8.60 23.94
N GLY A 261 15.31 8.90 22.64
CA GLY A 261 14.81 7.96 21.65
C GLY A 261 15.85 6.97 21.17
N ARG A 262 15.37 5.91 20.52
CA ARG A 262 16.20 4.88 19.88
C ARG A 262 15.91 4.81 18.39
N TYR A 263 16.93 4.94 17.58
CA TYR A 263 16.87 4.98 16.12
C TYR A 263 17.73 3.86 15.55
N THR A 264 17.11 2.89 14.91
CA THR A 264 17.82 1.75 14.29
C THR A 264 17.50 1.70 12.81
N LEU A 265 18.51 1.90 11.98
CA LEU A 265 18.40 1.75 10.52
C LEU A 265 19.33 0.63 10.07
N ASP A 266 18.78 -0.37 9.40
CA ASP A 266 19.50 -1.58 9.00
C ASP A 266 19.23 -1.93 7.53
N ALA A 267 20.27 -2.03 6.73
CA ALA A 267 20.21 -2.54 5.38
C ALA A 267 21.18 -3.73 5.22
N HIS A 268 20.71 -4.89 4.73
CA HIS A 268 21.65 -5.96 4.44
C HIS A 268 22.45 -5.65 3.16
N SER A 269 21.75 -5.34 2.07
CA SER A 269 22.38 -4.94 0.81
C SER A 269 21.79 -3.63 0.32
N GLY A 270 22.48 -2.52 0.62
CA GLY A 270 22.04 -1.19 0.27
C GLY A 270 22.57 -0.11 1.20
N ARG A 271 22.27 1.13 0.86
CA ARG A 271 22.70 2.31 1.59
C ARG A 271 21.78 2.61 2.77
N VAL A 272 22.38 3.01 3.88
CA VAL A 272 21.68 3.61 5.02
C VAL A 272 21.99 5.10 5.08
N GLU A 273 20.98 5.93 5.16
CA GLU A 273 21.14 7.38 5.25
C GLU A 273 20.25 7.96 6.35
N MET A 274 20.86 8.76 7.24
CA MET A 274 20.15 9.49 8.28
C MET A 274 20.44 10.97 8.15
N ARG A 275 19.37 11.80 8.06
CA ARG A 275 19.44 13.26 7.99
C ARG A 275 18.73 13.85 9.18
N ILE A 276 19.47 14.56 10.04
CA ILE A 276 18.96 15.12 11.29
C ILE A 276 19.50 16.54 11.52
N PRO A 277 18.82 17.37 12.34
CA PRO A 277 19.28 18.73 12.63
C PRO A 277 20.72 18.78 13.16
N SER A 278 21.49 19.77 12.75
CA SER A 278 22.91 19.92 13.11
C SER A 278 23.17 20.04 14.62
N GLY A 279 22.18 20.51 15.40
CA GLY A 279 22.26 20.63 16.86
C GLY A 279 21.87 19.38 17.62
N SER A 280 21.54 18.26 16.93
CA SER A 280 21.14 17.01 17.58
C SER A 280 22.25 16.41 18.45
N ALA A 281 21.90 15.92 19.64
CA ALA A 281 22.79 15.24 20.57
C ALA A 281 22.41 13.76 20.66
N PHE A 282 23.39 12.86 20.45
CA PHE A 282 23.12 11.41 20.39
C PHE A 282 24.38 10.56 20.61
N ASP A 283 24.19 9.35 21.08
CA ASP A 283 25.17 8.30 21.06
C ASP A 283 25.08 7.54 19.74
N PHE A 284 26.19 7.33 19.08
CA PHE A 284 26.26 6.85 17.72
C PHE A 284 27.03 5.53 17.61
N GLU A 285 26.42 4.55 16.98
CA GLU A 285 27.11 3.34 16.55
C GLU A 285 26.78 3.07 15.07
N ALA A 286 27.79 3.06 14.21
CA ALA A 286 27.65 2.65 12.82
C ALA A 286 28.59 1.50 12.50
N SER A 287 28.11 0.54 11.72
CA SER A 287 28.91 -0.60 11.25
C SER A 287 28.52 -1.04 9.85
N THR A 288 29.53 -1.27 9.01
CA THR A 288 29.39 -1.91 7.69
C THR A 288 30.43 -2.99 7.53
N PHE A 289 30.11 -4.04 6.80
CA PHE A 289 31.09 -5.06 6.42
C PHE A 289 31.84 -4.64 5.14
N SER A 290 31.07 -4.24 4.10
CA SER A 290 31.63 -3.79 2.82
C SER A 290 30.96 -2.48 2.40
N GLY A 291 31.62 -1.37 2.60
CA GLY A 291 31.15 -0.01 2.36
C GLY A 291 31.91 0.98 3.21
N ASP A 292 31.57 2.26 3.12
CA ASP A 292 32.19 3.33 3.88
C ASP A 292 31.18 3.99 4.82
N ILE A 293 31.68 4.52 5.94
CA ILE A 293 30.89 5.30 6.90
C ILE A 293 31.30 6.77 6.74
N ASN A 294 30.32 7.59 6.34
CA ASN A 294 30.50 9.02 6.10
C ASN A 294 29.63 9.82 7.09
N SER A 295 30.24 10.73 7.82
CA SER A 295 29.55 11.59 8.77
C SER A 295 29.90 13.06 8.53
N GLU A 296 28.88 13.92 8.50
CA GLU A 296 29.05 15.38 8.54
C GLU A 296 29.12 15.91 9.98
N PHE A 297 28.85 15.06 10.98
CA PHE A 297 28.96 15.40 12.39
C PHE A 297 30.36 15.08 12.92
N GLU A 298 30.85 15.92 13.83
CA GLU A 298 32.03 15.61 14.61
C GLU A 298 31.69 14.59 15.68
N ILE A 299 32.29 13.41 15.60
CA ILE A 299 32.04 12.31 16.53
C ILE A 299 33.18 12.21 17.51
N VAL A 300 32.87 12.38 18.80
CA VAL A 300 33.84 12.10 19.88
C VAL A 300 33.87 10.58 20.05
N ALA A 301 34.88 9.97 19.44
CA ALA A 301 34.97 8.52 19.36
C ALA A 301 35.26 7.86 20.71
N SER A 302 34.61 6.75 21.01
CA SER A 302 34.87 5.90 22.16
C SER A 302 35.42 4.54 21.69
N GLY A 303 36.63 4.20 22.14
CA GLY A 303 37.29 2.92 21.83
C GLY A 303 38.13 2.91 20.55
N LYS A 304 38.37 1.71 20.00
CA LYS A 304 39.20 1.54 18.81
C LYS A 304 38.43 1.89 17.54
N LEU A 305 38.90 2.92 16.85
CA LEU A 305 38.34 3.33 15.56
C LEU A 305 38.70 2.34 14.45
N SER A 306 37.74 2.04 13.61
CA SER A 306 37.91 1.28 12.37
C SER A 306 37.13 1.96 11.25
N LYS A 307 37.62 1.90 10.02
CA LYS A 307 36.89 2.41 8.85
C LYS A 307 35.50 1.75 8.66
N LYS A 308 35.32 0.54 9.24
CA LYS A 308 34.09 -0.27 9.13
C LYS A 308 33.21 -0.26 10.38
N LYS A 309 33.70 0.34 11.46
CA LYS A 309 32.93 0.49 12.70
C LYS A 309 33.34 1.78 13.44
N ILE A 310 32.36 2.62 13.69
CA ILE A 310 32.50 3.86 14.45
C ILE A 310 31.54 3.80 15.64
N LYS A 311 32.05 4.10 16.83
CA LYS A 311 31.25 4.30 18.03
C LYS A 311 31.71 5.57 18.74
N GLY A 312 30.78 6.39 19.20
CA GLY A 312 31.09 7.62 19.89
C GLY A 312 29.83 8.40 20.23
N SER A 313 30.00 9.66 20.59
CA SER A 313 28.90 10.57 20.88
C SER A 313 29.03 11.87 20.07
N VAL A 314 27.91 12.49 19.81
CA VAL A 314 27.79 13.81 19.15
C VAL A 314 27.10 14.76 20.10
N ASN A 315 27.63 15.97 20.24
CA ASN A 315 27.10 17.04 21.09
C ASN A 315 26.79 16.60 22.54
N GLY A 316 27.63 15.72 23.12
CA GLY A 316 27.52 15.28 24.51
C GLY A 316 26.67 14.00 24.73
N GLY A 317 26.18 13.36 23.66
CA GLY A 317 25.37 12.12 23.77
C GLY A 317 23.88 12.38 24.02
N GLY A 318 23.08 11.33 24.06
CA GLY A 318 21.63 11.42 24.26
C GLY A 318 20.89 10.24 23.62
N ALA A 319 20.15 10.48 22.52
CA ALA A 319 19.44 9.42 21.79
C ALA A 319 20.39 8.30 21.33
N ASP A 320 19.94 7.06 21.35
CA ASP A 320 20.68 5.92 20.80
C ASP A 320 20.47 5.86 19.28
N VAL A 321 21.53 6.08 18.49
CA VAL A 321 21.49 5.99 17.02
C VAL A 321 22.37 4.84 16.55
N MET A 322 21.76 3.84 15.93
CA MET A 322 22.41 2.66 15.39
C MET A 322 22.17 2.53 13.88
N LEU A 323 23.21 2.67 13.09
CA LEU A 323 23.17 2.51 11.63
C LEU A 323 23.96 1.27 11.20
N LYS A 324 23.34 0.35 10.47
CA LYS A 324 23.99 -0.88 10.03
C LYS A 324 23.80 -1.08 8.54
N SER A 325 24.88 -1.52 7.88
CA SER A 325 24.79 -2.11 6.55
C SER A 325 25.74 -3.32 6.49
N PHE A 326 25.33 -4.41 5.84
CA PHE A 326 26.28 -5.46 5.54
C PHE A 326 27.08 -5.12 4.27
N SER A 327 26.39 -4.75 3.19
CA SER A 327 27.03 -4.36 1.93
C SER A 327 26.44 -3.05 1.42
N GLY A 328 27.07 -1.94 1.75
CA GLY A 328 26.68 -0.61 1.35
C GLY A 328 27.19 0.46 2.29
N ASP A 329 27.10 1.70 1.84
CA ASP A 329 27.59 2.87 2.56
C ASP A 329 26.58 3.37 3.58
N ILE A 330 27.10 3.98 4.63
CA ILE A 330 26.35 4.63 5.68
C ILE A 330 26.63 6.12 5.63
N TYR A 331 25.58 6.93 5.61
CA TYR A 331 25.65 8.39 5.61
C TYR A 331 24.89 8.96 6.80
N LEU A 332 25.58 9.76 7.59
CA LEU A 332 25.01 10.59 8.65
C LEU A 332 25.16 12.07 8.25
N LYS A 333 24.06 12.71 7.90
CA LYS A 333 24.03 14.05 7.32
C LYS A 333 23.33 15.06 8.23
N LYS A 334 23.73 16.30 8.10
CA LYS A 334 23.05 17.46 8.70
C LYS A 334 21.90 17.90 7.81
N LYS A 335 20.78 18.23 8.45
CA LYS A 335 19.62 18.85 7.82
C LYS A 335 19.69 20.37 7.99
#